data_ad4da5a06e019d759c18f99470965398
#
_entry.id   ad4da5a06e019d759c18f99470965398
#
_cell.length_a   1.000
_cell.length_b   1.000
_cell.length_c   1.000
_cell.angle_alpha   90.00
_cell.angle_beta   90.00
_cell.angle_gamma   90.00
#
_symmetry.space_group_name_H-M   'P 1'
#
loop_
_entity.id
_entity.type
_entity.pdbx_description
1 polymer ?
#
loop_
_entity_poly.entity_id
_entity_poly.type
_entity_poly.pdbx_seq_one_letter_code
_entity_poly.pdbx_strand_id
1 'polypeptide(L)'
;MAAMTMGLKISIVVPAFNEEKLIERSLQSIRDASSIFSRVGWEHEIIVCDNNSTDRTPELARAKGACVVFEPINQISRARNAGAAVAQGQWLVFVDADSFPSAELFAEVAAQIQSGQCIGGGVTVELDQSVRWATELTRVWNSLSRWRPWMAGSFIFCEARAFRELGGFSRELFVAEDIDFSKRLNQLSKMRRQQVIILHSHPLKTSARKIHLYSLREHLQFLLRSFLGLGKTFKNRKACTAWYDGRR
;
A
#
# COMPACT_ATOMS: atom_id res chain seq x y z
N MET A 1 -16.38 10.37 -24.67
CA MET A 1 -15.98 10.00 -23.29
C MET A 1 -14.51 10.28 -22.96
N ALA A 2 -13.72 10.94 -23.81
CA ALA A 2 -12.29 11.23 -23.58
C ALA A 2 -12.00 12.53 -22.79
N ALA A 3 -13.00 13.31 -22.40
CA ALA A 3 -12.79 14.67 -21.87
C ALA A 3 -12.64 14.74 -20.32
N MET A 4 -12.76 13.63 -19.57
CA MET A 4 -12.74 13.68 -18.09
C MET A 4 -11.37 13.41 -17.44
N THR A 5 -10.34 13.12 -18.21
CA THR A 5 -9.03 12.70 -17.64
C THR A 5 -7.89 13.72 -17.85
N MET A 6 -8.12 14.82 -18.55
CA MET A 6 -7.12 15.89 -18.65
C MET A 6 -7.04 16.67 -17.33
N GLY A 7 -5.85 16.72 -16.75
CA GLY A 7 -5.61 17.48 -15.51
C GLY A 7 -5.83 16.69 -14.21
N LEU A 8 -5.88 15.35 -14.24
CA LEU A 8 -5.87 14.55 -13.01
C LEU A 8 -4.54 14.71 -12.28
N LYS A 9 -4.59 14.69 -10.96
CA LYS A 9 -3.43 14.61 -10.08
C LYS A 9 -3.49 13.31 -9.26
N ILE A 10 -2.37 12.60 -9.20
CA ILE A 10 -2.19 11.38 -8.43
C ILE A 10 -1.32 11.69 -7.21
N SER A 11 -1.77 11.32 -6.02
CA SER A 11 -0.94 11.41 -4.80
C SER A 11 -0.45 10.02 -4.43
N ILE A 12 0.86 9.82 -4.44
CA ILE A 12 1.50 8.58 -4.03
C ILE A 12 1.91 8.73 -2.57
N VAL A 13 1.30 7.92 -1.70
CA VAL A 13 1.49 7.96 -0.25
C VAL A 13 2.34 6.78 0.19
N VAL A 14 3.47 7.07 0.82
CA VAL A 14 4.46 6.07 1.26
C VAL A 14 4.56 6.11 2.78
N PRO A 15 3.92 5.18 3.51
CA PRO A 15 4.13 5.06 4.95
C PRO A 15 5.54 4.50 5.21
N ALA A 16 6.32 5.15 6.07
CA ALA A 16 7.68 4.74 6.37
C ALA A 16 7.95 4.72 7.88
N PHE A 17 8.62 3.67 8.36
CA PHE A 17 9.11 3.56 9.74
C PHE A 17 10.44 2.81 9.75
N ASN A 18 11.53 3.50 10.04
CA ASN A 18 12.90 2.95 10.08
C ASN A 18 13.28 2.21 8.79
N GLU A 19 13.17 2.90 7.66
CA GLU A 19 13.42 2.36 6.32
C GLU A 19 14.66 2.98 5.65
N GLU A 20 15.62 3.53 6.40
CA GLU A 20 16.81 4.21 5.85
C GLU A 20 17.58 3.36 4.81
N LYS A 21 17.54 2.01 4.94
CA LYS A 21 18.22 1.10 4.02
C LYS A 21 17.55 0.96 2.65
N LEU A 22 16.24 1.19 2.57
CA LEU A 22 15.45 0.91 1.37
C LEU A 22 14.72 2.14 0.80
N ILE A 23 14.48 3.17 1.61
CA ILE A 23 13.62 4.30 1.24
C ILE A 23 14.12 5.00 -0.03
N GLU A 24 15.43 5.19 -0.22
CA GLU A 24 15.96 5.84 -1.42
C GLU A 24 15.71 5.02 -2.68
N ARG A 25 15.92 3.69 -2.62
CA ARG A 25 15.66 2.78 -3.73
C ARG A 25 14.16 2.70 -4.04
N SER A 26 13.32 2.64 -3.01
CA SER A 26 11.86 2.62 -3.17
C SER A 26 11.36 3.91 -3.82
N LEU A 27 11.78 5.06 -3.31
CA LEU A 27 11.38 6.36 -3.89
C LEU A 27 11.89 6.55 -5.31
N GLN A 28 13.09 6.05 -5.64
CA GLN A 28 13.58 6.09 -7.02
C GLN A 28 12.69 5.24 -7.93
N SER A 29 12.36 4.00 -7.55
CA SER A 29 11.46 3.13 -8.31
C SER A 29 10.07 3.76 -8.48
N ILE A 30 9.50 4.35 -7.41
CA ILE A 30 8.23 5.06 -7.47
C ILE A 30 8.28 6.24 -8.43
N ARG A 31 9.37 7.03 -8.39
CA ARG A 31 9.57 8.19 -9.27
C ARG A 31 9.66 7.78 -10.73
N ASP A 32 10.47 6.76 -11.02
CA ASP A 32 10.65 6.25 -12.37
C ASP A 32 9.32 5.72 -12.92
N ALA A 33 8.58 4.95 -12.12
CA ALA A 33 7.27 4.43 -12.47
C ALA A 33 6.23 5.54 -12.66
N SER A 34 6.22 6.56 -11.79
CA SER A 34 5.23 7.66 -11.85
C SER A 34 5.40 8.58 -13.05
N SER A 35 6.53 8.51 -13.78
CA SER A 35 6.74 9.23 -15.03
C SER A 35 5.66 8.94 -16.08
N ILE A 36 5.00 7.77 -15.99
CA ILE A 36 3.89 7.41 -16.88
C ILE A 36 2.69 8.34 -16.72
N PHE A 37 2.43 8.84 -15.52
CA PHE A 37 1.32 9.78 -15.28
C PHE A 37 1.53 11.08 -16.07
N SER A 38 2.75 11.62 -16.08
CA SER A 38 3.09 12.79 -16.87
C SER A 38 2.94 12.55 -18.38
N ARG A 39 3.24 11.32 -18.86
CA ARG A 39 3.07 10.96 -20.27
C ARG A 39 1.60 10.93 -20.70
N VAL A 40 0.67 10.68 -19.79
CA VAL A 40 -0.77 10.73 -20.06
C VAL A 40 -1.41 12.07 -19.68
N GLY A 41 -0.57 13.10 -19.39
CA GLY A 41 -1.03 14.46 -19.09
C GLY A 41 -1.53 14.64 -17.66
N TRP A 42 -1.13 13.81 -16.72
CA TRP A 42 -1.51 13.91 -15.31
C TRP A 42 -0.36 14.44 -14.46
N GLU A 43 -0.70 15.20 -13.43
CA GLU A 43 0.23 15.58 -12.39
C GLU A 43 0.38 14.46 -11.35
N HIS A 44 1.51 14.43 -10.64
CA HIS A 44 1.66 13.55 -9.50
C HIS A 44 2.52 14.20 -8.41
N GLU A 45 2.33 13.73 -7.19
CA GLU A 45 3.13 14.09 -6.02
C GLU A 45 3.48 12.83 -5.21
N ILE A 46 4.62 12.86 -4.52
CA ILE A 46 5.07 11.78 -3.63
C ILE A 46 5.09 12.33 -2.20
N ILE A 47 4.33 11.69 -1.32
CA ILE A 47 4.18 12.03 0.08
C ILE A 47 4.70 10.87 0.91
N VAL A 48 5.78 11.08 1.65
CA VAL A 48 6.28 10.11 2.63
C VAL A 48 5.71 10.45 3.99
N CYS A 49 4.99 9.52 4.61
CA CYS A 49 4.57 9.70 5.99
C CYS A 49 5.57 8.99 6.92
N ASP A 50 6.43 9.77 7.56
CA ASP A 50 7.33 9.30 8.61
C ASP A 50 6.51 8.94 9.85
N ASN A 51 6.44 7.65 10.16
CA ASN A 51 5.67 7.11 11.25
C ASN A 51 6.50 6.97 12.53
N ASN A 52 7.15 8.08 12.93
CA ASN A 52 8.00 8.17 14.13
C ASN A 52 9.29 7.33 14.01
N SER A 53 9.99 7.47 12.89
CA SER A 53 11.30 6.83 12.68
C SER A 53 12.35 7.41 13.64
N THR A 54 13.32 6.57 13.99
CA THR A 54 14.47 6.91 14.83
C THR A 54 15.80 6.87 14.06
N ASP A 55 15.73 6.58 12.76
CA ASP A 55 16.83 6.54 11.81
C ASP A 55 16.74 7.71 10.81
N ARG A 56 17.53 7.68 9.76
CA ARG A 56 17.61 8.73 8.74
C ARG A 56 16.51 8.69 7.68
N THR A 57 15.46 7.90 7.89
CA THR A 57 14.36 7.75 6.90
C THR A 57 13.79 9.11 6.44
N PRO A 58 13.37 10.04 7.34
CA PRO A 58 12.76 11.29 6.90
C PRO A 58 13.74 12.23 6.18
N GLU A 59 15.02 12.25 6.55
CA GLU A 59 16.05 13.03 5.89
C GLU A 59 16.29 12.54 4.46
N LEU A 60 16.45 11.22 4.29
CA LEU A 60 16.65 10.58 3.00
C LEU A 60 15.43 10.78 2.08
N ALA A 61 14.22 10.72 2.63
CA ALA A 61 13.00 10.97 1.87
C ALA A 61 12.95 12.42 1.34
N ARG A 62 13.29 13.43 2.19
CA ARG A 62 13.37 14.83 1.76
C ARG A 62 14.45 15.06 0.71
N ALA A 63 15.62 14.43 0.87
CA ALA A 63 16.71 14.52 -0.09
C ALA A 63 16.31 13.97 -1.47
N LYS A 64 15.41 12.99 -1.51
CA LYS A 64 14.77 12.49 -2.76
C LYS A 64 13.60 13.37 -3.23
N GLY A 65 13.35 14.54 -2.62
CA GLY A 65 12.31 15.46 -3.06
C GLY A 65 10.87 15.03 -2.76
N ALA A 66 10.65 14.14 -1.80
CA ALA A 66 9.33 13.82 -1.34
C ALA A 66 8.81 14.86 -0.33
N CYS A 67 7.51 15.13 -0.35
CA CYS A 67 6.85 15.83 0.76
C CYS A 67 6.83 14.91 1.98
N VAL A 68 7.41 15.31 3.10
CA VAL A 68 7.48 14.48 4.30
C VAL A 68 6.54 15.02 5.37
N VAL A 69 5.57 14.20 5.78
CA VAL A 69 4.67 14.45 6.91
C VAL A 69 5.02 13.54 8.09
N PHE A 70 4.74 13.98 9.31
CA PHE A 70 5.07 13.24 10.51
C PHE A 70 3.80 12.73 11.21
N GLU A 71 3.77 11.44 11.56
CA GLU A 71 2.73 10.82 12.40
C GLU A 71 3.40 10.24 13.66
N PRO A 72 3.13 10.81 14.84
CA PRO A 72 3.84 10.43 16.07
C PRO A 72 3.47 9.06 16.62
N ILE A 73 2.31 8.52 16.24
CA ILE A 73 1.85 7.21 16.72
C ILE A 73 2.23 6.16 15.70
N ASN A 74 3.19 5.30 16.06
CA ASN A 74 3.64 4.22 15.18
C ASN A 74 2.53 3.19 14.94
N GLN A 75 1.80 3.39 13.84
CA GLN A 75 0.74 2.53 13.33
C GLN A 75 0.55 2.80 11.84
N ILE A 76 0.65 1.76 11.02
CA ILE A 76 0.65 1.88 9.55
C ILE A 76 -0.64 2.54 9.01
N SER A 77 -1.80 2.24 9.58
CA SER A 77 -3.07 2.87 9.20
C SER A 77 -3.06 4.38 9.46
N ARG A 78 -2.45 4.83 10.57
CA ARG A 78 -2.29 6.26 10.87
C ARG A 78 -1.35 6.93 9.89
N ALA A 79 -0.22 6.30 9.59
CA ALA A 79 0.73 6.82 8.60
C ALA A 79 0.08 7.00 7.23
N ARG A 80 -0.64 5.99 6.73
CA ARG A 80 -1.37 6.10 5.46
C ARG A 80 -2.44 7.19 5.51
N ASN A 81 -3.20 7.27 6.59
CA ASN A 81 -4.23 8.31 6.76
C ASN A 81 -3.62 9.73 6.84
N ALA A 82 -2.50 9.90 7.54
CA ALA A 82 -1.82 11.19 7.66
C ALA A 82 -1.28 11.66 6.29
N GLY A 83 -0.66 10.76 5.52
CA GLY A 83 -0.25 11.07 4.16
C GLY A 83 -1.41 11.41 3.24
N ALA A 84 -2.53 10.65 3.33
CA ALA A 84 -3.73 10.92 2.56
C ALA A 84 -4.42 12.24 2.94
N ALA A 85 -4.27 12.71 4.19
CA ALA A 85 -4.87 13.96 4.66
C ALA A 85 -4.28 15.20 3.98
N VAL A 86 -3.00 15.18 3.60
CA VAL A 86 -2.33 16.28 2.89
C VAL A 86 -2.33 16.10 1.37
N ALA A 87 -2.78 14.95 0.88
CA ALA A 87 -2.82 14.61 -0.53
C ALA A 87 -3.82 15.50 -1.30
N GLN A 88 -3.37 16.04 -2.44
CA GLN A 88 -4.14 16.92 -3.30
C GLN A 88 -4.73 16.22 -4.54
N GLY A 89 -4.31 14.97 -4.78
CA GLY A 89 -4.74 14.19 -5.94
C GLY A 89 -6.20 13.73 -5.86
N GLN A 90 -6.79 13.55 -7.02
CA GLN A 90 -8.11 12.92 -7.17
C GLN A 90 -8.01 11.40 -6.95
N TRP A 91 -6.82 10.83 -7.12
CA TRP A 91 -6.52 9.44 -6.84
C TRP A 91 -5.36 9.33 -5.86
N LEU A 92 -5.47 8.38 -4.96
CA LEU A 92 -4.44 8.00 -4.00
C LEU A 92 -3.83 6.66 -4.42
N VAL A 93 -2.51 6.58 -4.37
CA VAL A 93 -1.76 5.34 -4.56
C VAL A 93 -0.90 5.12 -3.33
N PHE A 94 -1.22 4.15 -2.51
CA PHE A 94 -0.42 3.77 -1.34
C PHE A 94 0.61 2.74 -1.77
N VAL A 95 1.88 2.99 -1.44
CA VAL A 95 3.02 2.09 -1.73
C VAL A 95 3.88 1.97 -0.50
N ASP A 96 4.14 0.76 -0.01
CA ASP A 96 5.02 0.57 1.15
C ASP A 96 6.48 0.98 0.83
N ALA A 97 7.20 1.49 1.84
CA ALA A 97 8.56 2.04 1.70
C ALA A 97 9.64 0.98 1.34
N ASP A 98 9.29 -0.29 1.33
CA ASP A 98 10.12 -1.42 0.93
C ASP A 98 9.64 -2.10 -0.37
N SER A 99 8.87 -1.38 -1.17
CA SER A 99 8.24 -1.87 -2.41
C SER A 99 8.74 -1.10 -3.63
N PHE A 100 8.77 -1.79 -4.78
CA PHE A 100 9.43 -1.33 -6.02
C PHE A 100 8.48 -1.49 -7.21
N PRO A 101 7.54 -0.54 -7.42
CA PRO A 101 6.63 -0.59 -8.57
C PRO A 101 7.37 -0.39 -9.88
N SER A 102 6.90 -1.04 -10.95
CA SER A 102 7.39 -0.84 -12.31
C SER A 102 6.56 0.21 -13.06
N ALA A 103 7.11 0.74 -14.16
CA ALA A 103 6.39 1.67 -15.03
C ALA A 103 5.16 1.01 -15.67
N GLU A 104 5.27 -0.29 -15.99
CA GLU A 104 4.18 -1.08 -16.58
C GLU A 104 3.02 -1.23 -15.57
N LEU A 105 3.31 -1.44 -14.28
CA LEU A 105 2.28 -1.46 -13.23
C LEU A 105 1.56 -0.12 -13.15
N PHE A 106 2.28 1.00 -13.17
CA PHE A 106 1.64 2.31 -13.10
C PHE A 106 0.89 2.64 -14.40
N ALA A 107 1.32 2.11 -15.55
CA ALA A 107 0.57 2.20 -16.80
C ALA A 107 -0.76 1.43 -16.71
N GLU A 108 -0.78 0.24 -16.10
CA GLU A 108 -2.03 -0.49 -15.84
C GLU A 108 -2.96 0.30 -14.91
N VAL A 109 -2.42 0.91 -13.83
CA VAL A 109 -3.20 1.77 -12.95
C VAL A 109 -3.80 2.94 -13.73
N ALA A 110 -3.02 3.62 -14.55
CA ALA A 110 -3.50 4.73 -15.38
C ALA A 110 -4.62 4.29 -16.33
N ALA A 111 -4.46 3.14 -17.01
CA ALA A 111 -5.46 2.60 -17.91
C ALA A 111 -6.77 2.28 -17.18
N GLN A 112 -6.70 1.74 -15.97
CA GLN A 112 -7.89 1.46 -15.16
C GLN A 112 -8.60 2.74 -14.70
N ILE A 113 -7.86 3.75 -14.29
CA ILE A 113 -8.40 5.06 -13.95
C ILE A 113 -9.10 5.69 -15.17
N GLN A 114 -8.46 5.65 -16.34
CA GLN A 114 -9.01 6.16 -17.60
C GLN A 114 -10.28 5.43 -18.04
N SER A 115 -10.41 4.15 -17.72
CA SER A 115 -11.63 3.38 -18.04
C SER A 115 -12.88 3.91 -17.33
N GLY A 116 -12.71 4.57 -16.18
CA GLY A 116 -13.81 5.05 -15.33
C GLY A 116 -14.65 3.93 -14.70
N GLN A 117 -14.25 2.66 -14.87
CA GLN A 117 -15.01 1.51 -14.40
C GLN A 117 -14.65 1.09 -12.97
N CYS A 118 -13.47 1.46 -12.47
CA CYS A 118 -13.04 1.11 -11.13
C CYS A 118 -13.14 2.28 -10.16
N ILE A 119 -13.35 1.97 -8.88
CA ILE A 119 -13.27 2.90 -7.75
C ILE A 119 -11.90 2.81 -7.05
N GLY A 120 -11.17 1.73 -7.32
CA GLY A 120 -9.86 1.45 -6.78
C GLY A 120 -9.47 0.00 -6.96
N GLY A 121 -8.34 -0.38 -6.40
CA GLY A 121 -7.83 -1.73 -6.49
C GLY A 121 -6.48 -1.92 -5.82
N GLY A 122 -5.95 -3.10 -6.00
CA GLY A 122 -4.61 -3.51 -5.57
C GLY A 122 -3.88 -4.25 -6.68
N VAL A 123 -2.81 -4.91 -6.30
CA VAL A 123 -1.97 -5.67 -7.23
C VAL A 123 -1.54 -6.98 -6.59
N THR A 124 -1.23 -7.98 -7.42
CA THR A 124 -0.50 -9.17 -6.97
C THR A 124 0.93 -8.80 -6.60
N VAL A 125 1.51 -9.50 -5.64
CA VAL A 125 2.84 -9.20 -5.12
C VAL A 125 3.84 -10.31 -5.49
N GLU A 126 5.09 -9.91 -5.63
CA GLU A 126 6.23 -10.79 -5.84
C GLU A 126 7.37 -10.37 -4.90
N LEU A 127 8.08 -11.35 -4.34
CA LEU A 127 9.23 -11.07 -3.48
C LEU A 127 10.47 -10.78 -4.32
N ASP A 128 11.28 -9.82 -3.89
CA ASP A 128 12.55 -9.48 -4.57
C ASP A 128 13.62 -10.56 -4.43
N GLN A 129 13.44 -11.51 -3.50
CA GLN A 129 14.28 -12.68 -3.31
C GLN A 129 13.44 -13.95 -3.21
N SER A 130 13.92 -15.03 -3.83
CA SER A 130 13.22 -16.31 -3.84
C SER A 130 13.46 -17.08 -2.54
N VAL A 131 12.43 -17.15 -1.70
CA VAL A 131 12.37 -18.04 -0.53
C VAL A 131 11.21 -19.00 -0.75
N ARG A 132 11.48 -20.27 -1.04
CA ARG A 132 10.48 -21.26 -1.52
C ARG A 132 9.13 -21.20 -0.80
N TRP A 133 9.12 -21.37 0.52
CA TRP A 133 7.87 -21.39 1.29
C TRP A 133 7.11 -20.05 1.23
N ALA A 134 7.84 -18.93 1.24
CA ALA A 134 7.23 -17.60 1.17
C ALA A 134 6.68 -17.31 -0.22
N THR A 135 7.37 -17.76 -1.28
CA THR A 135 6.87 -17.68 -2.66
C THR A 135 5.57 -18.45 -2.83
N GLU A 136 5.46 -19.65 -2.25
CA GLU A 136 4.21 -20.42 -2.31
C GLU A 136 3.08 -19.74 -1.54
N LEU A 137 3.34 -19.22 -0.34
CA LEU A 137 2.36 -18.43 0.40
C LEU A 137 1.90 -17.19 -0.37
N THR A 138 2.83 -16.50 -1.04
CA THR A 138 2.51 -15.34 -1.88
C THR A 138 1.63 -15.74 -3.06
N ARG A 139 1.87 -16.89 -3.71
CA ARG A 139 1.02 -17.42 -4.78
C ARG A 139 -0.41 -17.71 -4.29
N VAL A 140 -0.53 -18.35 -3.12
CA VAL A 140 -1.85 -18.60 -2.49
C VAL A 140 -2.55 -17.28 -2.19
N TRP A 141 -1.83 -16.31 -1.60
CA TRP A 141 -2.37 -14.97 -1.35
C TRP A 141 -2.85 -14.30 -2.63
N ASN A 142 -2.03 -14.30 -3.68
CA ASN A 142 -2.37 -13.68 -4.97
C ASN A 142 -3.63 -14.30 -5.59
N SER A 143 -3.80 -15.62 -5.47
CA SER A 143 -5.00 -16.32 -5.95
C SER A 143 -6.24 -15.92 -5.14
N LEU A 144 -6.13 -15.88 -3.80
CA LEU A 144 -7.20 -15.47 -2.91
C LEU A 144 -7.57 -14.00 -3.10
N SER A 145 -6.57 -13.13 -3.22
CA SER A 145 -6.71 -11.69 -3.47
C SER A 145 -7.51 -11.44 -4.75
N ARG A 146 -7.21 -12.15 -5.83
CA ARG A 146 -7.94 -12.04 -7.11
C ARG A 146 -9.39 -12.54 -7.01
N TRP A 147 -9.61 -13.61 -6.25
CA TRP A 147 -10.95 -14.17 -6.09
C TRP A 147 -11.86 -13.29 -5.20
N ARG A 148 -11.30 -12.68 -4.15
CA ARG A 148 -12.06 -11.93 -3.13
C ARG A 148 -11.89 -10.42 -3.22
N PRO A 149 -11.37 -9.79 -4.26
CA PRO A 149 -10.75 -8.47 -4.42
C PRO A 149 -10.22 -7.86 -3.08
N TRP A 150 -9.31 -8.61 -2.43
CA TRP A 150 -8.60 -8.14 -1.23
C TRP A 150 -7.25 -7.56 -1.63
N MET A 151 -7.06 -6.28 -1.36
CA MET A 151 -5.84 -5.56 -1.72
C MET A 151 -4.74 -5.87 -0.70
N ALA A 152 -3.53 -6.16 -1.17
CA ALA A 152 -2.35 -6.22 -0.31
C ALA A 152 -1.96 -4.79 0.11
N GLY A 153 -1.68 -4.59 1.40
CA GLY A 153 -1.32 -3.28 1.95
C GLY A 153 -0.12 -2.64 1.29
N SER A 154 0.79 -3.46 0.69
CA SER A 154 1.97 -2.97 -0.02
C SER A 154 1.65 -2.14 -1.27
N PHE A 155 0.45 -2.28 -1.85
CA PHE A 155 -0.01 -1.45 -2.96
C PHE A 155 -1.54 -1.39 -3.03
N ILE A 156 -2.06 -0.19 -2.86
CA ILE A 156 -3.51 0.10 -2.96
C ILE A 156 -3.68 1.39 -3.74
N PHE A 157 -4.59 1.41 -4.70
CA PHE A 157 -5.01 2.67 -5.33
C PHE A 157 -6.52 2.83 -5.22
N CYS A 158 -7.00 4.05 -5.04
CA CYS A 158 -8.42 4.35 -4.94
C CYS A 158 -8.73 5.83 -5.22
N GLU A 159 -9.97 6.12 -5.58
CA GLU A 159 -10.46 7.49 -5.62
C GLU A 159 -10.30 8.16 -4.24
N ALA A 160 -9.71 9.36 -4.21
CA ALA A 160 -9.55 10.13 -2.98
C ALA A 160 -10.91 10.48 -2.32
N ARG A 161 -11.96 10.65 -3.14
CA ARG A 161 -13.33 10.85 -2.66
C ARG A 161 -13.85 9.61 -1.93
N ALA A 162 -13.69 8.43 -2.52
CA ALA A 162 -14.10 7.17 -1.91
C ALA A 162 -13.33 6.88 -0.61
N PHE A 163 -12.03 7.16 -0.60
CA PHE A 163 -11.19 7.02 0.59
C PHE A 163 -11.72 7.89 1.74
N ARG A 164 -12.02 9.17 1.47
CA ARG A 164 -12.56 10.10 2.47
C ARG A 164 -13.96 9.70 2.94
N GLU A 165 -14.83 9.27 2.04
CA GLU A 165 -16.18 8.80 2.35
C GLU A 165 -16.16 7.59 3.29
N LEU A 166 -15.21 6.68 3.09
CA LEU A 166 -15.03 5.51 3.94
C LEU A 166 -14.30 5.81 5.27
N GLY A 167 -13.83 7.04 5.49
CA GLY A 167 -13.05 7.43 6.68
C GLY A 167 -11.64 6.89 6.72
N GLY A 168 -11.08 6.46 5.56
CA GLY A 168 -9.73 5.94 5.42
C GLY A 168 -9.53 4.55 6.03
N PHE A 169 -8.27 4.23 6.38
CA PHE A 169 -7.92 2.99 7.07
C PHE A 169 -8.32 3.02 8.54
N SER A 170 -8.80 1.89 9.07
CA SER A 170 -9.21 1.77 10.48
C SER A 170 -8.02 2.00 11.43
N ARG A 171 -8.18 2.93 12.38
CA ARG A 171 -7.20 3.21 13.43
C ARG A 171 -7.26 2.21 14.59
N GLU A 172 -8.28 1.35 14.63
CA GLU A 172 -8.41 0.30 15.64
C GLU A 172 -7.57 -0.93 15.32
N LEU A 173 -7.19 -1.11 14.03
CA LEU A 173 -6.46 -2.27 13.56
C LEU A 173 -4.98 -1.96 13.43
N PHE A 174 -4.15 -2.82 14.03
CA PHE A 174 -2.69 -2.79 13.87
C PHE A 174 -2.23 -3.67 12.70
N VAL A 175 -3.05 -4.63 12.28
CA VAL A 175 -2.84 -5.51 11.11
C VAL A 175 -4.20 -5.76 10.48
N ALA A 176 -4.22 -6.09 9.17
CA ALA A 176 -5.40 -6.35 8.35
C ALA A 176 -6.31 -5.11 8.14
N GLU A 177 -5.78 -3.89 8.34
CA GLU A 177 -6.44 -2.64 8.01
C GLU A 177 -6.69 -2.49 6.50
N ASP A 178 -5.83 -3.12 5.68
CA ASP A 178 -5.94 -3.22 4.23
C ASP A 178 -7.10 -4.12 3.80
N ILE A 179 -7.27 -5.27 4.46
CA ILE A 179 -8.40 -6.19 4.22
C ILE A 179 -9.72 -5.54 4.66
N ASP A 180 -9.73 -4.84 5.80
CA ASP A 180 -10.90 -4.09 6.27
C ASP A 180 -11.27 -3.01 5.24
N PHE A 181 -10.31 -2.21 4.80
CA PHE A 181 -10.52 -1.19 3.79
C PHE A 181 -11.00 -1.81 2.47
N SER A 182 -10.41 -2.92 2.03
CA SER A 182 -10.85 -3.67 0.84
C SER A 182 -12.32 -4.05 0.91
N LYS A 183 -12.78 -4.57 2.05
CA LYS A 183 -14.18 -4.95 2.25
C LYS A 183 -15.12 -3.74 2.14
N ARG A 184 -14.78 -2.64 2.81
CA ARG A 184 -15.58 -1.39 2.77
C ARG A 184 -15.60 -0.79 1.36
N LEU A 185 -14.47 -0.78 0.66
CA LEU A 185 -14.38 -0.28 -0.71
C LEU A 185 -15.19 -1.16 -1.68
N ASN A 186 -15.16 -2.49 -1.51
CA ASN A 186 -15.99 -3.43 -2.29
C ASN A 186 -17.49 -3.22 -2.05
N GLN A 187 -17.93 -2.87 -0.84
CA GLN A 187 -19.33 -2.54 -0.58
C GLN A 187 -19.73 -1.25 -1.29
N LEU A 188 -18.90 -0.21 -1.20
CA LEU A 188 -19.13 1.08 -1.85
C LEU A 188 -19.13 0.94 -3.39
N SER A 189 -18.24 0.13 -3.95
CA SER A 189 -18.15 -0.11 -5.40
C SER A 189 -19.43 -0.70 -5.97
N LYS A 190 -20.04 -1.66 -5.25
CA LYS A 190 -21.34 -2.23 -5.65
C LYS A 190 -22.45 -1.18 -5.69
N MET A 191 -22.50 -0.28 -4.69
CA MET A 191 -23.49 0.79 -4.63
C MET A 191 -23.30 1.80 -5.79
N ARG A 192 -22.03 2.05 -6.18
CA ARG A 192 -21.70 2.97 -7.28
C ARG A 192 -21.69 2.31 -8.66
N ARG A 193 -21.96 1.02 -8.76
CA ARG A 193 -21.83 0.20 -9.98
C ARG A 193 -20.43 0.29 -10.61
N GLN A 194 -19.41 0.38 -9.77
CA GLN A 194 -18.00 0.37 -10.13
C GLN A 194 -17.35 -0.93 -9.63
N GLN A 195 -16.07 -1.14 -9.94
CA GLN A 195 -15.35 -2.35 -9.57
C GLN A 195 -14.15 -2.02 -8.65
N VAL A 196 -13.81 -2.96 -7.79
CA VAL A 196 -12.49 -3.05 -7.15
C VAL A 196 -11.73 -4.14 -7.87
N ILE A 197 -10.55 -3.83 -8.36
CA ILE A 197 -9.77 -4.71 -9.23
C ILE A 197 -8.45 -5.11 -8.56
N ILE A 198 -7.93 -6.29 -8.95
CA ILE A 198 -6.59 -6.74 -8.58
C ILE A 198 -5.78 -6.93 -9.87
N LEU A 199 -4.85 -6.02 -10.10
CA LEU A 199 -3.92 -6.08 -11.24
C LEU A 199 -2.96 -7.26 -11.03
N HIS A 200 -2.60 -7.94 -12.12
CA HIS A 200 -1.79 -9.15 -12.01
C HIS A 200 -0.81 -9.39 -13.16
N SER A 201 -0.85 -8.57 -14.20
CA SER A 201 0.09 -8.71 -15.33
C SER A 201 1.50 -8.26 -14.94
N HIS A 202 1.61 -7.21 -14.10
CA HIS A 202 2.87 -6.67 -13.60
C HIS A 202 2.84 -6.62 -12.07
N PRO A 203 3.20 -7.74 -11.39
CA PRO A 203 3.19 -7.81 -9.92
C PRO A 203 4.10 -6.76 -9.29
N LEU A 204 3.71 -6.25 -8.11
CA LEU A 204 4.57 -5.40 -7.30
C LEU A 204 5.72 -6.21 -6.73
N LYS A 205 6.96 -5.80 -6.96
CA LYS A 205 8.11 -6.32 -6.24
C LYS A 205 8.20 -5.70 -4.85
N THR A 206 8.26 -6.53 -3.83
CA THR A 206 8.42 -6.08 -2.43
C THR A 206 9.58 -6.83 -1.75
N SER A 207 10.19 -6.20 -0.76
CA SER A 207 11.34 -6.76 -0.07
C SER A 207 11.01 -8.02 0.73
N ALA A 208 11.78 -9.08 0.53
CA ALA A 208 11.73 -10.30 1.32
C ALA A 208 12.37 -10.13 2.71
N ARG A 209 12.88 -8.93 3.07
CA ARG A 209 13.59 -8.67 4.32
C ARG A 209 12.83 -9.18 5.56
N LYS A 210 11.53 -8.89 5.65
CA LYS A 210 10.70 -9.32 6.79
C LYS A 210 10.65 -10.86 6.92
N ILE A 211 10.73 -11.58 5.81
CA ILE A 211 10.76 -13.05 5.80
C ILE A 211 12.05 -13.59 6.44
N HIS A 212 13.17 -12.88 6.27
CA HIS A 212 14.44 -13.25 6.88
C HIS A 212 14.54 -12.83 8.36
N LEU A 213 13.79 -11.80 8.77
CA LEU A 213 13.80 -11.31 10.14
C LEU A 213 12.93 -12.15 11.09
N TYR A 214 11.92 -12.84 10.55
CA TYR A 214 10.96 -13.64 11.32
C TYR A 214 10.93 -15.08 10.83
N SER A 215 11.02 -16.02 11.75
CA SER A 215 10.97 -17.45 11.44
C SER A 215 9.56 -17.87 10.96
N LEU A 216 9.49 -18.97 10.21
CA LEU A 216 8.22 -19.58 9.84
C LEU A 216 7.33 -19.88 11.06
N ARG A 217 7.96 -20.26 12.20
CA ARG A 217 7.25 -20.52 13.46
C ARG A 217 6.54 -19.27 13.99
N GLU A 218 7.19 -18.09 13.93
CA GLU A 218 6.58 -16.82 14.36
C GLU A 218 5.40 -16.46 13.46
N HIS A 219 5.52 -16.67 12.15
CA HIS A 219 4.41 -16.45 11.21
C HIS A 219 3.23 -17.39 11.48
N LEU A 220 3.48 -18.70 11.69
CA LEU A 220 2.45 -19.67 12.02
C LEU A 220 1.78 -19.39 13.37
N GLN A 221 2.52 -18.99 14.37
CA GLN A 221 1.99 -18.59 15.68
C GLN A 221 1.08 -17.34 15.54
N PHE A 222 1.49 -16.38 14.74
CA PHE A 222 0.65 -15.20 14.46
C PHE A 222 -0.66 -15.59 13.77
N LEU A 223 -0.60 -16.42 12.73
CA LEU A 223 -1.77 -16.92 12.01
C LEU A 223 -2.72 -17.69 12.94
N LEU A 224 -2.18 -18.59 13.76
CA LEU A 224 -2.96 -19.37 14.73
C LEU A 224 -3.65 -18.46 15.76
N ARG A 225 -2.93 -17.50 16.34
CA ARG A 225 -3.48 -16.51 17.27
C ARG A 225 -4.57 -15.66 16.62
N SER A 226 -4.37 -15.27 15.37
CA SER A 226 -5.33 -14.48 14.60
C SER A 226 -6.61 -15.25 14.35
N PHE A 227 -6.50 -16.54 14.05
CA PHE A 227 -7.63 -17.43 13.85
C PHE A 227 -8.41 -17.69 15.14
N LEU A 228 -7.71 -18.06 16.23
CA LEU A 228 -8.32 -18.35 17.53
C LEU A 228 -8.84 -17.08 18.23
N GLY A 229 -8.18 -15.95 18.03
CA GLY A 229 -8.54 -14.67 18.64
C GLY A 229 -9.74 -13.96 18.00
N LEU A 230 -10.40 -14.54 16.99
CA LEU A 230 -11.56 -13.96 16.30
C LEU A 230 -11.37 -12.48 15.94
N GLY A 231 -10.17 -12.10 15.48
CA GLY A 231 -9.84 -10.73 15.08
C GLY A 231 -9.41 -9.79 16.23
N LYS A 232 -9.57 -10.16 17.51
CA LYS A 232 -9.08 -9.36 18.66
C LYS A 232 -7.56 -9.17 18.63
N THR A 233 -6.83 -10.15 18.10
CA THR A 233 -5.37 -10.09 17.91
C THR A 233 -4.97 -8.88 17.06
N PHE A 234 -5.74 -8.53 16.02
CA PHE A 234 -5.45 -7.42 15.11
C PHE A 234 -5.60 -6.03 15.77
N LYS A 235 -6.32 -5.93 16.90
CA LYS A 235 -6.50 -4.71 17.68
C LYS A 235 -5.44 -4.54 18.78
N ASN A 236 -4.53 -5.49 18.94
CA ASN A 236 -3.51 -5.47 19.99
C ASN A 236 -2.10 -5.34 19.39
N ARG A 237 -1.46 -4.17 19.56
CA ARG A 237 -0.11 -3.88 19.07
C ARG A 237 0.92 -4.92 19.53
N LYS A 238 0.86 -5.35 20.79
CA LYS A 238 1.80 -6.33 21.38
C LYS A 238 1.67 -7.72 20.75
N ALA A 239 0.53 -8.04 20.17
CA ALA A 239 0.33 -9.30 19.45
C ALA A 239 0.81 -9.25 17.99
N CYS A 240 1.05 -8.05 17.46
CA CYS A 240 1.46 -7.81 16.07
C CYS A 240 2.97 -7.50 15.95
N THR A 241 3.81 -8.25 16.66
CA THR A 241 5.27 -8.01 16.79
C THR A 241 5.98 -7.87 15.45
N ALA A 242 5.67 -8.71 14.47
CA ALA A 242 6.30 -8.70 13.14
C ALA A 242 6.19 -7.35 12.39
N TRP A 243 5.29 -6.46 12.80
CA TRP A 243 5.11 -5.14 12.21
C TRP A 243 5.65 -4.01 13.08
N TYR A 244 5.78 -4.21 14.42
CA TYR A 244 5.95 -3.13 15.37
C TYR A 244 7.09 -3.32 16.38
N ASP A 245 7.88 -4.40 16.33
CA ASP A 245 8.99 -4.66 17.27
C ASP A 245 10.31 -3.96 16.90
N GLY A 246 10.33 -3.24 15.77
CA GLY A 246 11.47 -2.42 15.35
C GLY A 246 12.61 -3.19 14.69
N ARG A 247 12.51 -4.51 14.49
CA ARG A 247 13.49 -5.25 13.68
C ARG A 247 13.44 -4.76 12.22
N ARG A 248 14.62 -4.30 11.66
CA ARG A 248 14.72 -3.71 10.31
C ARG A 248 16.02 -4.12 9.59
#